data_917326e5b6b6c96224e384f836c56fd0
#
_entry.id   917326e5b6b6c96224e384f836c56fd0
#
_cell.length_a   1.000
_cell.length_b   1.000
_cell.length_c   1.000
_cell.angle_alpha   90.00
_cell.angle_beta   90.00
_cell.angle_gamma   90.00
#
_symmetry.space_group_name_H-M   'P 1'
#
loop_
_entity.id
_entity.type
_entity.pdbx_description
1 polymer ?
#
loop_
_entity_poly.entity_id
_entity_poly.type
_entity_poly.pdbx_seq_one_letter_code
_entity_poly.pdbx_strand_id
1 'polypeptide(L)'
;MQSKNLELIISQLEDLTLSLFPEILKIYEDKDFKTRHKKDGSPVTKADMLGHKLILKFLNKHYPDIPIVSEESFTQKGYKPAKEFWLVDPIDGTKEFVNRSGEFTTNIALIQNGQPVLGVVGAPAINKIWSGISAQTPKTTKLKVTTPSSALKIVMSKSHKTVIDSAFLNFLDKNGKKVKIIS
;
A
#
# COMPACT_ATOMS: atom_id res chain seq x y z
N MET A 1 -13.24 -13.77 14.97
CA MET A 1 -14.21 -12.70 14.64
C MET A 1 -15.25 -13.24 13.69
N GLN A 2 -16.54 -12.94 13.90
CA GLN A 2 -17.60 -13.43 13.00
C GLN A 2 -17.55 -12.65 11.68
N SER A 3 -17.88 -13.28 10.55
CA SER A 3 -17.80 -12.72 9.19
C SER A 3 -18.51 -11.36 9.01
N LYS A 4 -19.64 -11.14 9.68
CA LYS A 4 -20.37 -9.86 9.67
C LYS A 4 -19.55 -8.69 10.24
N ASN A 5 -18.61 -8.95 11.16
CA ASN A 5 -17.77 -7.92 11.74
C ASN A 5 -16.67 -7.48 10.75
N LEU A 6 -16.10 -8.40 9.96
CA LEU A 6 -15.07 -8.05 8.97
C LEU A 6 -15.62 -7.18 7.84
N GLU A 7 -16.87 -7.39 7.42
CA GLU A 7 -17.52 -6.55 6.40
C GLU A 7 -17.75 -5.12 6.89
N LEU A 8 -18.12 -4.95 8.16
CA LEU A 8 -18.25 -3.61 8.76
C LEU A 8 -16.88 -2.94 8.87
N ILE A 9 -15.87 -3.68 9.33
CA ILE A 9 -14.50 -3.16 9.47
C ILE A 9 -13.98 -2.68 8.11
N ILE A 10 -14.11 -3.48 7.06
CA ILE A 10 -13.59 -3.12 5.74
C ILE A 10 -14.29 -1.90 5.17
N SER A 11 -15.61 -1.78 5.35
CA SER A 11 -16.35 -0.58 4.95
C SER A 11 -15.86 0.67 5.68
N GLN A 12 -15.60 0.58 6.99
CA GLN A 12 -15.07 1.70 7.76
C GLN A 12 -13.65 2.09 7.33
N LEU A 13 -12.81 1.12 6.92
CA LEU A 13 -11.48 1.39 6.38
C LEU A 13 -11.53 1.99 4.98
N GLU A 14 -12.50 1.59 4.16
CA GLU A 14 -12.76 2.21 2.85
C GLU A 14 -13.10 3.69 3.01
N ASP A 15 -14.04 4.01 3.89
CA ASP A 15 -14.45 5.39 4.19
C ASP A 15 -13.27 6.21 4.74
N LEU A 16 -12.49 5.63 5.68
CA LEU A 16 -11.28 6.27 6.18
C LEU A 16 -10.30 6.55 5.04
N THR A 17 -10.00 5.56 4.22
CA THR A 17 -9.01 5.68 3.14
C THR A 17 -9.44 6.73 2.12
N LEU A 18 -10.71 6.77 1.73
CA LEU A 18 -11.26 7.80 0.85
C LEU A 18 -11.16 9.19 1.46
N SER A 19 -11.39 9.31 2.78
CA SER A 19 -11.28 10.60 3.48
C SER A 19 -9.85 11.15 3.52
N LEU A 20 -8.83 10.31 3.36
CA LEU A 20 -7.43 10.73 3.32
C LEU A 20 -7.05 11.34 1.96
N PHE A 21 -7.74 11.00 0.87
CA PHE A 21 -7.37 11.42 -0.47
C PHE A 21 -7.23 12.94 -0.64
N PRO A 22 -8.21 13.76 -0.27
CA PRO A 22 -8.10 15.22 -0.41
C PRO A 22 -6.94 15.78 0.42
N GLU A 23 -6.69 15.24 1.60
CA GLU A 23 -5.62 15.71 2.48
C GLU A 23 -4.23 15.37 1.92
N ILE A 24 -4.06 14.17 1.39
CA ILE A 24 -2.82 13.70 0.75
C ILE A 24 -2.59 14.48 -0.55
N LEU A 25 -3.62 14.63 -1.39
CA LEU A 25 -3.52 15.34 -2.67
C LEU A 25 -3.21 16.81 -2.48
N LYS A 26 -3.74 17.46 -1.46
CA LYS A 26 -3.38 18.85 -1.13
C LYS A 26 -1.89 19.03 -0.89
N ILE A 27 -1.23 18.08 -0.22
CA ILE A 27 0.23 18.09 -0.03
C ILE A 27 0.93 17.72 -1.34
N TYR A 28 0.39 16.73 -2.05
CA TYR A 28 0.95 16.30 -3.34
C TYR A 28 0.96 17.41 -4.38
N GLU A 29 -0.01 18.29 -4.40
CA GLU A 29 -0.12 19.43 -5.32
C GLU A 29 0.69 20.66 -4.89
N ASP A 30 1.07 20.75 -3.63
CA ASP A 30 1.92 21.83 -3.11
C ASP A 30 3.33 21.73 -3.70
N LYS A 31 3.78 22.76 -4.43
CA LYS A 31 5.11 22.81 -5.07
C LYS A 31 6.25 22.88 -4.05
N ASP A 32 5.99 23.40 -2.88
CA ASP A 32 6.99 23.67 -1.83
C ASP A 32 6.92 22.69 -0.67
N PHE A 33 6.33 21.49 -0.85
CA PHE A 33 6.30 20.54 0.23
C PHE A 33 7.72 20.08 0.58
N LYS A 34 8.02 20.13 1.88
CA LYS A 34 9.35 19.76 2.39
C LYS A 34 9.45 18.24 2.53
N THR A 35 10.44 17.67 1.86
CA THR A 35 10.87 16.28 2.07
C THR A 35 11.91 16.23 3.19
N ARG A 36 11.79 15.28 4.08
CA ARG A 36 12.83 14.90 5.05
C ARG A 36 13.36 13.52 4.69
N HIS A 37 14.49 13.15 5.25
CA HIS A 37 15.05 11.80 5.09
C HIS A 37 15.06 11.08 6.42
N LYS A 38 14.68 9.81 6.42
CA LYS A 38 14.82 8.89 7.55
C LYS A 38 16.29 8.58 7.78
N LYS A 39 16.63 7.89 8.87
CA LYS A 39 18.03 7.52 9.19
C LYS A 39 18.68 6.63 8.13
N ASP A 40 17.89 5.85 7.43
CA ASP A 40 18.31 4.99 6.32
C ASP A 40 18.39 5.71 4.94
N GLY A 41 18.15 7.03 4.91
CA GLY A 41 18.19 7.86 3.72
C GLY A 41 16.91 7.85 2.88
N SER A 42 15.89 7.07 3.24
CA SER A 42 14.60 7.09 2.54
C SER A 42 13.86 8.41 2.77
N PRO A 43 13.14 8.93 1.76
CA PRO A 43 12.36 10.15 1.90
C PRO A 43 11.13 9.91 2.81
N VAL A 44 10.76 10.93 3.56
CA VAL A 44 9.48 11.03 4.26
C VAL A 44 8.92 12.43 4.05
N THR A 45 7.64 12.53 3.77
CA THR A 45 6.98 13.79 3.49
C THR A 45 5.98 14.16 4.60
N LYS A 46 5.42 15.37 4.50
CA LYS A 46 4.29 15.75 5.35
C LYS A 46 3.07 14.88 5.12
N ALA A 47 2.91 14.27 3.92
CA ALA A 47 1.79 13.39 3.61
C ALA A 47 1.88 12.07 4.38
N ASP A 48 3.09 11.48 4.48
CA ASP A 48 3.34 10.27 5.30
C ASP A 48 2.93 10.52 6.76
N MET A 49 3.41 11.62 7.34
CA MET A 49 3.12 11.96 8.74
C MET A 49 1.64 12.31 8.98
N LEU A 50 0.99 12.98 8.04
CA LEU A 50 -0.44 13.30 8.13
C LEU A 50 -1.28 12.04 8.02
N GLY A 51 -1.04 11.21 7.01
CA GLY A 51 -1.70 9.92 6.82
C GLY A 51 -1.53 9.03 8.05
N HIS A 52 -0.30 8.88 8.53
CA HIS A 52 0.02 8.17 9.77
C HIS A 52 -0.85 8.65 10.95
N LYS A 53 -0.84 9.96 11.22
CA LYS A 53 -1.61 10.55 12.33
C LYS A 53 -3.12 10.28 12.22
N LEU A 54 -3.69 10.45 11.03
CA LEU A 54 -5.13 10.29 10.82
C LEU A 54 -5.54 8.81 10.92
N ILE A 55 -4.78 7.90 10.33
CA ILE A 55 -5.03 6.46 10.40
C ILE A 55 -4.93 5.97 11.84
N LEU A 56 -3.86 6.32 12.56
CA LEU A 56 -3.68 5.91 13.96
C LEU A 56 -4.79 6.46 14.85
N LYS A 57 -5.19 7.72 14.65
CA LYS A 57 -6.31 8.32 15.40
C LYS A 57 -7.59 7.53 15.22
N PHE A 58 -7.90 7.11 13.98
CA PHE A 58 -9.08 6.31 13.67
C PHE A 58 -8.99 4.91 14.30
N LEU A 59 -7.89 4.20 14.07
CA LEU A 59 -7.71 2.84 14.56
C LEU A 59 -7.71 2.77 16.10
N ASN A 60 -7.02 3.67 16.78
CA ASN A 60 -7.02 3.75 18.24
C ASN A 60 -8.40 4.07 18.81
N LYS A 61 -9.22 4.86 18.10
CA LYS A 61 -10.58 5.19 18.54
C LYS A 61 -11.54 4.00 18.39
N HIS A 62 -11.46 3.28 17.29
CA HIS A 62 -12.46 2.25 16.94
C HIS A 62 -12.00 0.83 17.29
N TYR A 63 -10.69 0.59 17.40
CA TYR A 63 -10.06 -0.72 17.65
C TYR A 63 -8.91 -0.60 18.66
N PRO A 64 -9.16 -0.06 19.87
CA PRO A 64 -8.09 0.27 20.84
C PRO A 64 -7.30 -0.94 21.33
N ASP A 65 -7.89 -2.13 21.26
CA ASP A 65 -7.28 -3.38 21.74
C ASP A 65 -6.34 -4.04 20.70
N ILE A 66 -6.32 -3.53 19.46
CA ILE A 66 -5.50 -4.10 18.39
C ILE A 66 -4.25 -3.22 18.19
N PRO A 67 -3.06 -3.75 18.46
CA PRO A 67 -1.81 -3.01 18.25
C PRO A 67 -1.64 -2.55 16.80
N ILE A 68 -0.95 -1.41 16.62
CA ILE A 68 -0.70 -0.83 15.30
C ILE A 68 0.80 -0.90 15.01
N VAL A 69 1.14 -1.46 13.86
CA VAL A 69 2.47 -1.42 13.26
C VAL A 69 2.40 -0.52 12.04
N SER A 70 3.02 0.65 12.12
CA SER A 70 3.05 1.60 11.01
C SER A 70 4.48 1.87 10.60
N GLU A 71 4.74 1.97 9.30
CA GLU A 71 6.05 2.25 8.74
C GLU A 71 6.71 3.46 9.42
N GLU A 72 5.95 4.52 9.66
CA GLU A 72 6.46 5.79 10.20
C GLU A 72 6.83 5.75 11.70
N SER A 73 6.39 4.73 12.43
CA SER A 73 6.67 4.59 13.87
C SER A 73 7.33 3.25 14.24
N PHE A 74 7.52 2.36 13.27
CA PHE A 74 8.07 1.04 13.52
C PHE A 74 9.54 1.10 13.91
N THR A 75 9.89 0.41 15.00
CA THR A 75 11.26 0.16 15.40
C THR A 75 11.47 -1.34 15.58
N GLN A 76 12.40 -1.90 14.83
CA GLN A 76 12.69 -3.34 14.86
C GLN A 76 13.25 -3.82 16.21
N LYS A 77 13.90 -2.93 16.98
CA LYS A 77 14.56 -3.29 18.24
C LYS A 77 13.54 -3.76 19.29
N GLY A 78 13.57 -5.04 19.62
CA GLY A 78 12.69 -5.63 20.64
C GLY A 78 11.25 -5.89 20.20
N TYR A 79 10.92 -5.70 18.93
CA TYR A 79 9.59 -5.98 18.42
C TYR A 79 9.28 -7.48 18.48
N LYS A 80 8.19 -7.82 19.14
CA LYS A 80 7.57 -9.16 19.10
C LYS A 80 6.22 -9.01 18.43
N PRO A 81 5.98 -9.68 17.29
CA PRO A 81 4.69 -9.58 16.60
C PRO A 81 3.56 -10.10 17.50
N ALA A 82 2.53 -9.28 17.66
CA ALA A 82 1.29 -9.72 18.27
C ALA A 82 0.60 -10.74 17.36
N LYS A 83 -0.28 -11.60 17.92
CA LYS A 83 -1.08 -12.52 17.09
C LYS A 83 -2.02 -11.79 16.15
N GLU A 84 -2.46 -10.61 16.54
CA GLU A 84 -3.35 -9.74 15.78
C GLU A 84 -2.81 -8.30 15.86
N PHE A 85 -2.71 -7.61 14.72
CA PHE A 85 -2.26 -6.21 14.65
C PHE A 85 -2.68 -5.56 13.33
N TRP A 86 -2.79 -4.22 13.36
CA TRP A 86 -2.90 -3.41 12.15
C TRP A 86 -1.53 -3.21 11.54
N LEU A 87 -1.41 -3.42 10.23
CA LEU A 87 -0.24 -3.07 9.44
C LEU A 87 -0.58 -1.88 8.55
N VAL A 88 0.17 -0.79 8.68
CA VAL A 88 -0.14 0.49 8.05
C VAL A 88 1.08 1.02 7.33
N ASP A 89 0.90 1.36 6.07
CA ASP A 89 1.82 2.19 5.29
C ASP A 89 1.05 3.41 4.78
N PRO A 90 1.27 4.59 5.35
CA PRO A 90 0.52 5.79 4.98
C PRO A 90 0.74 6.26 3.55
N ILE A 91 1.98 6.15 3.05
CA ILE A 91 2.37 6.47 1.68
C ILE A 91 3.41 5.48 1.18
N ASP A 92 2.95 4.37 0.62
CA ASP A 92 3.80 3.46 -0.13
C ASP A 92 4.15 4.08 -1.48
N GLY A 93 5.43 4.14 -1.80
CA GLY A 93 5.94 4.85 -2.97
C GLY A 93 6.25 6.32 -2.67
N THR A 94 6.86 6.63 -1.52
CA THR A 94 7.24 8.02 -1.16
C THR A 94 8.18 8.66 -2.20
N LYS A 95 9.04 7.89 -2.85
CA LYS A 95 9.88 8.37 -3.96
C LYS A 95 9.03 8.82 -5.15
N GLU A 96 8.04 8.03 -5.50
CA GLU A 96 7.09 8.29 -6.58
C GLU A 96 6.20 9.49 -6.24
N PHE A 97 5.84 9.65 -4.97
CA PHE A 97 5.16 10.84 -4.45
C PHE A 97 6.02 12.10 -4.63
N VAL A 98 7.28 12.06 -4.21
CA VAL A 98 8.23 13.18 -4.35
C VAL A 98 8.48 13.51 -5.82
N ASN A 99 8.63 12.49 -6.68
CA ASN A 99 8.87 12.65 -8.12
C ASN A 99 7.62 12.97 -8.94
N ARG A 100 6.46 13.11 -8.32
CA ARG A 100 5.19 13.47 -8.97
C ARG A 100 4.73 12.46 -10.04
N SER A 101 5.07 11.18 -9.88
CA SER A 101 4.65 10.16 -10.85
C SER A 101 3.19 9.73 -10.70
N GLY A 102 2.58 9.98 -9.53
CA GLY A 102 1.24 9.52 -9.19
C GLY A 102 1.16 8.04 -8.76
N GLU A 103 2.29 7.35 -8.74
CA GLU A 103 2.36 5.91 -8.44
C GLU A 103 2.63 5.67 -6.95
N PHE A 104 1.70 6.11 -6.11
CA PHE A 104 1.77 5.91 -4.65
C PHE A 104 0.41 5.49 -4.10
N THR A 105 0.43 4.78 -2.98
CA THR A 105 -0.77 4.25 -2.34
C THR A 105 -0.76 4.46 -0.83
N THR A 106 -1.94 4.38 -0.20
CA THR A 106 -2.12 4.24 1.24
C THR A 106 -2.61 2.82 1.51
N ASN A 107 -1.92 2.09 2.38
CA ASN A 107 -2.18 0.68 2.63
C ASN A 107 -2.52 0.44 4.10
N ILE A 108 -3.64 -0.23 4.37
CA ILE A 108 -4.09 -0.61 5.72
C ILE A 108 -4.52 -2.06 5.68
N ALA A 109 -3.95 -2.91 6.54
CA ALA A 109 -4.31 -4.32 6.64
C ALA A 109 -4.47 -4.76 8.10
N LEU A 110 -5.41 -5.68 8.34
CA LEU A 110 -5.48 -6.44 9.59
C LEU A 110 -4.76 -7.77 9.40
N ILE A 111 -3.79 -8.02 10.25
CA ILE A 111 -3.01 -9.25 10.26
C ILE A 111 -3.43 -10.10 11.44
N GLN A 112 -3.71 -11.40 11.22
CA GLN A 112 -3.98 -12.38 12.26
C GLN A 112 -3.11 -13.62 12.04
N ASN A 113 -2.40 -14.05 13.07
CA ASN A 113 -1.50 -15.22 13.03
C ASN A 113 -0.52 -15.19 11.83
N GLY A 114 0.01 -13.99 11.52
CA GLY A 114 0.95 -13.78 10.43
C GLY A 114 0.34 -13.79 9.03
N GLN A 115 -0.99 -13.80 8.91
CA GLN A 115 -1.71 -13.76 7.63
C GLN A 115 -2.60 -12.52 7.52
N PRO A 116 -2.68 -11.86 6.37
CA PRO A 116 -3.65 -10.79 6.16
C PRO A 116 -5.06 -11.37 6.12
N VAL A 117 -5.97 -10.82 6.94
CA VAL A 117 -7.38 -11.24 6.96
C VAL A 117 -8.30 -10.25 6.24
N LEU A 118 -7.94 -8.99 6.23
CA LEU A 118 -8.55 -7.96 5.39
C LEU A 118 -7.55 -6.84 5.09
N GLY A 119 -7.81 -6.09 4.03
CA GLY A 119 -6.98 -4.95 3.69
C GLY A 119 -7.66 -3.98 2.72
N VAL A 120 -7.19 -2.75 2.76
CA VAL A 120 -7.59 -1.67 1.85
C VAL A 120 -6.34 -1.02 1.29
N VAL A 121 -6.35 -0.81 -0.02
CA VAL A 121 -5.32 -0.08 -0.78
C VAL A 121 -6.00 1.10 -1.47
N GLY A 122 -5.60 2.30 -1.13
CA GLY A 122 -6.07 3.52 -1.76
C GLY A 122 -5.01 4.15 -2.67
N ALA A 123 -5.37 4.54 -3.89
CA ALA A 123 -4.52 5.26 -4.83
C ALA A 123 -5.08 6.66 -5.09
N PRO A 124 -4.69 7.67 -4.29
CA PRO A 124 -5.28 9.01 -4.35
C PRO A 124 -5.14 9.68 -5.71
N ALA A 125 -3.98 9.55 -6.36
CA ALA A 125 -3.69 10.21 -7.63
C ALA A 125 -4.62 9.78 -8.79
N ILE A 126 -5.21 8.59 -8.70
CA ILE A 126 -6.16 8.07 -9.70
C ILE A 126 -7.57 7.88 -9.13
N ASN A 127 -7.81 8.37 -7.89
CA ASN A 127 -9.07 8.29 -7.18
C ASN A 127 -9.67 6.87 -7.17
N LYS A 128 -8.86 5.87 -6.80
CA LYS A 128 -9.26 4.46 -6.74
C LYS A 128 -8.95 3.84 -5.40
N ILE A 129 -9.77 2.85 -5.06
CA ILE A 129 -9.62 2.03 -3.86
C ILE A 129 -9.86 0.57 -4.23
N TRP A 130 -9.12 -0.32 -3.58
CA TRP A 130 -9.31 -1.76 -3.62
C TRP A 130 -9.34 -2.28 -2.20
N SER A 131 -10.23 -3.21 -1.95
CA SER A 131 -10.38 -3.82 -0.63
C SER A 131 -10.67 -5.31 -0.75
N GLY A 132 -10.42 -6.07 0.29
CA GLY A 132 -10.69 -7.49 0.29
C GLY A 132 -10.61 -8.12 1.68
N ILE A 133 -11.30 -9.27 1.84
CA ILE A 133 -11.29 -10.14 3.02
C ILE A 133 -10.79 -11.50 2.59
N SER A 134 -9.71 -11.98 3.20
CA SER A 134 -8.96 -13.18 2.79
C SER A 134 -9.76 -14.49 2.90
N ALA A 135 -10.69 -14.59 3.86
CA ALA A 135 -11.45 -15.83 4.13
C ALA A 135 -12.71 -15.99 3.27
N GLN A 136 -13.01 -15.02 2.41
CA GLN A 136 -14.21 -15.03 1.57
C GLN A 136 -13.80 -15.02 0.12
N THR A 137 -14.63 -15.66 -0.73
CA THR A 137 -14.56 -15.42 -2.18
C THR A 137 -14.59 -13.90 -2.38
N PRO A 138 -13.57 -13.30 -2.99
CA PRO A 138 -13.51 -11.84 -3.07
C PRO A 138 -14.80 -11.30 -3.66
N LYS A 139 -15.52 -10.48 -2.93
CA LYS A 139 -16.58 -9.63 -3.48
C LYS A 139 -15.99 -8.56 -4.42
N THR A 140 -14.67 -8.55 -4.53
CA THR A 140 -13.95 -7.70 -5.43
C THR A 140 -14.39 -7.94 -6.85
N THR A 141 -14.62 -6.89 -7.58
CA THR A 141 -14.75 -6.86 -9.03
C THR A 141 -13.84 -7.95 -9.61
N LYS A 142 -14.42 -8.98 -10.22
CA LYS A 142 -13.67 -10.09 -10.82
C LYS A 142 -12.52 -9.50 -11.62
N LEU A 143 -11.31 -9.67 -11.13
CA LEU A 143 -10.11 -9.31 -11.88
C LEU A 143 -10.20 -10.14 -13.17
N LYS A 144 -10.61 -9.51 -14.26
CA LYS A 144 -10.60 -10.17 -15.57
C LYS A 144 -9.12 -10.25 -15.98
N VAL A 145 -8.58 -11.43 -15.89
CA VAL A 145 -7.32 -11.73 -16.56
C VAL A 145 -7.58 -11.61 -18.05
N THR A 146 -6.97 -10.64 -18.70
CA THR A 146 -7.04 -10.51 -20.15
C THR A 146 -6.32 -11.69 -20.78
N THR A 147 -6.85 -12.22 -21.87
CA THR A 147 -6.19 -13.25 -22.69
C THR A 147 -4.74 -12.84 -22.95
N PRO A 148 -3.77 -13.77 -22.88
CA PRO A 148 -2.37 -13.44 -23.13
C PRO A 148 -2.24 -12.73 -24.48
N SER A 149 -1.74 -11.50 -24.44
CA SER A 149 -1.35 -10.79 -25.68
C SER A 149 -0.07 -11.42 -26.24
N SER A 150 0.26 -11.14 -27.50
CA SER A 150 1.49 -11.60 -28.14
C SER A 150 2.78 -11.19 -27.39
N ALA A 151 2.66 -10.30 -26.40
CA ALA A 151 3.74 -9.88 -25.51
C ALA A 151 3.38 -10.09 -24.05
N LEU A 152 4.30 -10.64 -23.27
CA LEU A 152 4.18 -10.78 -21.83
C LEU A 152 4.22 -9.39 -21.18
N LYS A 153 3.19 -9.01 -20.46
CA LYS A 153 3.18 -7.76 -19.69
C LYS A 153 3.77 -8.03 -18.30
N ILE A 154 4.81 -7.30 -17.93
CA ILE A 154 5.47 -7.42 -16.63
C ILE A 154 5.38 -6.07 -15.92
N VAL A 155 4.90 -6.07 -14.69
CA VAL A 155 4.92 -4.90 -13.80
C VAL A 155 6.19 -4.96 -12.98
N MET A 156 6.99 -3.89 -13.00
CA MET A 156 8.24 -3.79 -12.25
C MET A 156 8.36 -2.43 -11.60
N SER A 157 9.02 -2.38 -10.43
CA SER A 157 9.34 -1.11 -9.79
C SER A 157 10.28 -0.27 -10.66
N LYS A 158 9.98 1.02 -10.79
CA LYS A 158 10.87 1.99 -11.46
C LYS A 158 12.08 2.33 -10.61
N SER A 159 11.86 2.46 -9.31
CA SER A 159 12.83 3.02 -8.35
C SER A 159 13.69 1.97 -7.64
N HIS A 160 13.29 0.68 -7.69
CA HIS A 160 13.97 -0.41 -7.00
C HIS A 160 14.32 -1.56 -7.95
N LYS A 161 15.04 -1.23 -9.04
CA LYS A 161 15.57 -2.27 -9.95
C LYS A 161 16.70 -3.03 -9.28
N THR A 162 16.62 -4.35 -9.31
CA THR A 162 17.64 -5.25 -8.77
C THR A 162 18.41 -5.97 -9.89
N VAL A 163 19.53 -6.59 -9.52
CA VAL A 163 20.28 -7.47 -10.43
C VAL A 163 19.42 -8.65 -10.88
N ILE A 164 18.53 -9.13 -10.00
CA ILE A 164 17.59 -10.23 -10.27
C ILE A 164 16.60 -9.83 -11.37
N ASP A 165 16.09 -8.60 -11.35
CA ASP A 165 15.16 -8.09 -12.38
C ASP A 165 15.81 -8.11 -13.76
N SER A 166 17.05 -7.65 -13.83
CA SER A 166 17.82 -7.65 -15.09
C SER A 166 18.12 -9.07 -15.60
N ALA A 167 18.46 -9.97 -14.69
CA ALA A 167 18.69 -11.38 -15.02
C ALA A 167 17.40 -12.07 -15.53
N PHE A 168 16.26 -11.76 -14.90
CA PHE A 168 14.97 -12.30 -15.31
C PHE A 168 14.55 -11.80 -16.69
N LEU A 169 14.70 -10.51 -16.96
CA LEU A 169 14.41 -9.94 -18.29
C LEU A 169 15.30 -10.56 -19.38
N ASN A 170 16.59 -10.72 -19.11
CA ASN A 170 17.52 -11.39 -20.03
C ASN A 170 17.15 -12.86 -20.28
N PHE A 171 16.69 -13.56 -19.24
CA PHE A 171 16.20 -14.94 -19.38
C PHE A 171 14.99 -15.01 -20.32
N LEU A 172 14.02 -14.09 -20.17
CA LEU A 172 12.84 -14.05 -21.02
C LEU A 172 13.20 -13.74 -22.48
N ASP A 173 14.09 -12.78 -22.71
CA ASP A 173 14.56 -12.40 -24.05
C ASP A 173 15.28 -13.57 -24.75
N LYS A 174 16.20 -14.25 -24.06
CA LYS A 174 16.89 -15.45 -24.57
C LYS A 174 15.94 -16.60 -24.93
N ASN A 175 14.76 -16.65 -24.27
CA ASN A 175 13.74 -17.65 -24.57
C ASN A 175 12.68 -17.13 -25.58
N GLY A 176 12.98 -16.07 -26.32
CA GLY A 176 12.13 -15.53 -27.40
C GLY A 176 10.80 -14.94 -26.92
N LYS A 177 10.68 -14.58 -25.62
CA LYS A 177 9.47 -13.97 -25.08
C LYS A 177 9.50 -12.47 -25.31
N LYS A 178 8.58 -11.97 -26.13
CA LYS A 178 8.36 -10.51 -26.23
C LYS A 178 7.81 -9.98 -24.91
N VAL A 179 8.52 -9.04 -24.31
CA VAL A 179 8.16 -8.46 -23.01
C VAL A 179 7.76 -6.99 -23.19
N LYS A 180 6.66 -6.60 -22.57
CA LYS A 180 6.27 -5.19 -22.39
C LYS A 180 6.31 -4.87 -20.90
N ILE A 181 7.28 -4.06 -20.48
CA ILE A 181 7.33 -3.57 -19.09
C ILE A 181 6.26 -2.51 -18.93
N ILE A 182 5.47 -2.64 -17.87
CA ILE A 182 4.47 -1.66 -17.41
C ILE A 182 4.96 -1.25 -16.02
N SER A 183 4.98 0.01 -15.79
CA SER A 183 5.29 0.58 -14.49
C SER A 183 4.16 1.48 -14.09
#